data_fe3f34b278b6f4ca393a77594c25a99f
#
_entry.id   fe3f34b278b6f4ca393a77594c25a99f
#
_cell.length_a   1.000
_cell.length_b   1.000
_cell.length_c   1.000
_cell.angle_alpha   90.00
_cell.angle_beta   90.00
_cell.angle_gamma   90.00
#
_symmetry.space_group_name_H-M   'P 1'
#
loop_
_entity.id
_entity.type
_entity.pdbx_description
1 polymer ?
#
loop_
_entity_poly.entity_id
_entity_poly.type
_entity_poly.pdbx_seq_one_letter_code
_entity_poly.pdbx_strand_id
1 'polypeptide(L)'
;MKEIILKNIEKALLRIALSLEKKNITQLNFKIDEKCSVFIWDPDENYLKAVNKVNYLDLELLKGIDHQKEVLYQNTLNFSKGYQANNALLWGAKGAGKSSLIKSIFFSIINNSKNKLSLIEINREDLESLPKLLNVIKNSNRQFILYCDDLSFEKGETKFKSLKSVLEGGIEGKPNNVVFYATSNIRHLISSNSTEMEQLNTVAQKDHLNETISLSDRFGLWIGFHNIDQNTYLEIINSYLKYFEIEDANNEIRENSLKWSIQRGSRSGRVAWQYIVDVAGKLEKKISF
;
A
#
# COMPACT_ATOMS: atom_id res chain seq x y z
N MET A 1 -54.41 -26.12 -9.10
CA MET A 1 -53.57 -25.86 -7.92
C MET A 1 -52.20 -26.56 -8.00
N LYS A 2 -52.12 -27.88 -8.22
CA LYS A 2 -50.85 -28.63 -8.35
C LYS A 2 -49.93 -28.14 -9.47
N GLU A 3 -50.45 -27.81 -10.66
CA GLU A 3 -49.63 -27.28 -11.77
C GLU A 3 -49.00 -25.90 -11.51
N ILE A 4 -49.67 -25.02 -10.76
CA ILE A 4 -49.15 -23.71 -10.41
C ILE A 4 -48.00 -23.86 -9.39
N ILE A 5 -48.11 -24.80 -8.48
CA ILE A 5 -47.06 -25.09 -7.48
C ILE A 5 -45.83 -25.68 -8.20
N LEU A 6 -45.99 -26.62 -9.11
CA LEU A 6 -44.92 -27.22 -9.91
C LEU A 6 -44.17 -26.16 -10.73
N LYS A 7 -44.88 -25.26 -11.41
CA LYS A 7 -44.28 -24.14 -12.15
C LYS A 7 -43.48 -23.16 -11.27
N ASN A 8 -43.95 -22.92 -10.06
CA ASN A 8 -43.25 -22.07 -9.10
C ASN A 8 -41.99 -22.74 -8.54
N ILE A 9 -42.03 -24.06 -8.30
CA ILE A 9 -40.86 -24.84 -7.89
C ILE A 9 -39.82 -24.88 -9.01
N GLU A 10 -40.24 -25.13 -10.25
CA GLU A 10 -39.34 -25.11 -11.42
C GLU A 10 -38.64 -23.76 -11.58
N LYS A 11 -39.38 -22.64 -11.48
CA LYS A 11 -38.79 -21.30 -11.50
C LYS A 11 -37.82 -21.04 -10.36
N ALA A 12 -38.09 -21.52 -9.16
CA ALA A 12 -37.22 -21.37 -8.02
C ALA A 12 -35.94 -22.20 -8.18
N LEU A 13 -36.05 -23.44 -8.66
CA LEU A 13 -34.90 -24.31 -8.97
C LEU A 13 -34.03 -23.72 -10.08
N LEU A 14 -34.64 -23.15 -11.14
CA LEU A 14 -33.90 -22.49 -12.21
C LEU A 14 -33.12 -21.27 -11.69
N ARG A 15 -33.70 -20.47 -10.80
CA ARG A 15 -33.02 -19.34 -10.16
C ARG A 15 -31.86 -19.80 -9.27
N ILE A 16 -32.04 -20.87 -8.52
CA ILE A 16 -30.98 -21.47 -7.70
C ILE A 16 -29.87 -22.02 -8.60
N ALA A 17 -30.20 -22.76 -9.66
CA ALA A 17 -29.22 -23.28 -10.62
C ALA A 17 -28.42 -22.15 -11.26
N LEU A 18 -29.08 -21.10 -11.77
CA LEU A 18 -28.41 -19.92 -12.35
C LEU A 18 -27.53 -19.16 -11.33
N SER A 19 -27.94 -19.12 -10.04
CA SER A 19 -27.12 -18.50 -9.00
C SER A 19 -25.91 -19.35 -8.64
N LEU A 20 -26.03 -20.68 -8.65
CA LEU A 20 -24.92 -21.62 -8.45
C LEU A 20 -23.97 -21.66 -9.65
N GLU A 21 -24.49 -21.59 -10.87
CA GLU A 21 -23.67 -21.44 -12.09
C GLU A 21 -22.89 -20.12 -12.08
N LYS A 22 -23.51 -19.00 -11.73
CA LYS A 22 -22.81 -17.73 -11.53
C LYS A 22 -21.69 -17.86 -10.48
N LYS A 23 -21.93 -18.49 -9.34
CA LYS A 23 -20.91 -18.75 -8.32
C LYS A 23 -19.77 -19.64 -8.82
N ASN A 24 -20.08 -20.69 -9.58
CA ASN A 24 -19.08 -21.58 -10.15
C ASN A 24 -18.29 -20.95 -11.30
N ILE A 25 -18.93 -20.08 -12.11
CA ILE A 25 -18.25 -19.34 -13.17
C ILE A 25 -17.29 -18.30 -12.57
N THR A 26 -17.63 -17.69 -11.42
CA THR A 26 -16.75 -16.78 -10.68
C THR A 26 -15.53 -17.50 -10.11
N GLN A 27 -15.61 -18.80 -9.79
CA GLN A 27 -14.48 -19.61 -9.33
C GLN A 27 -13.61 -20.17 -10.47
N LEU A 28 -14.11 -20.29 -11.70
CA LEU A 28 -13.45 -21.04 -12.77
C LEU A 28 -12.68 -20.22 -13.81
N ASN A 29 -12.83 -18.88 -13.85
CA ASN A 29 -12.17 -18.06 -14.88
C ASN A 29 -11.68 -16.70 -14.36
N PHE A 30 -10.98 -16.71 -13.22
CA PHE A 30 -10.27 -15.50 -12.79
C PHE A 30 -9.04 -15.27 -13.70
N LYS A 31 -9.22 -14.60 -14.83
CA LYS A 31 -8.12 -14.14 -15.68
C LYS A 31 -7.63 -12.80 -15.13
N ILE A 32 -6.44 -12.81 -14.54
CA ILE A 32 -5.71 -11.57 -14.27
C ILE A 32 -5.46 -10.91 -15.63
N ASP A 33 -5.86 -9.64 -15.77
CA ASP A 33 -5.57 -8.90 -17.01
C ASP A 33 -4.05 -8.87 -17.24
N GLU A 34 -3.60 -9.54 -18.30
CA GLU A 34 -2.16 -9.65 -18.59
C GLU A 34 -1.54 -8.31 -19.00
N LYS A 35 -2.34 -7.36 -19.44
CA LYS A 35 -1.88 -6.03 -19.88
C LYS A 35 -1.75 -5.06 -18.72
N CYS A 36 -2.37 -5.34 -17.57
CA CYS A 36 -2.34 -4.50 -16.39
C CYS A 36 -1.35 -5.04 -15.35
N SER A 37 -0.66 -4.13 -14.68
CA SER A 37 0.30 -4.47 -13.61
C SER A 37 -0.16 -3.97 -12.23
N VAL A 38 -1.21 -3.14 -12.17
CA VAL A 38 -1.72 -2.57 -10.91
C VAL A 38 -3.18 -2.90 -10.75
N PHE A 39 -3.54 -3.36 -9.56
CA PHE A 39 -4.89 -3.80 -9.23
C PHE A 39 -5.30 -3.29 -7.85
N ILE A 40 -6.62 -3.21 -7.63
CA ILE A 40 -7.24 -3.04 -6.33
C ILE A 40 -8.04 -4.30 -6.06
N TRP A 41 -7.90 -4.86 -4.87
CA TRP A 41 -8.68 -6.00 -4.42
C TRP A 41 -10.09 -5.60 -4.04
N ASP A 42 -11.08 -6.27 -4.62
CA ASP A 42 -12.49 -6.17 -4.27
C ASP A 42 -12.93 -7.49 -3.59
N PRO A 43 -13.12 -7.51 -2.26
CA PRO A 43 -13.44 -8.73 -1.53
C PRO A 43 -14.89 -9.22 -1.73
N ASP A 44 -15.81 -8.32 -2.10
CA ASP A 44 -17.22 -8.67 -2.29
C ASP A 44 -17.42 -9.48 -3.57
N GLU A 45 -16.79 -9.03 -4.62
CA GLU A 45 -16.81 -9.69 -5.93
C GLU A 45 -15.70 -10.75 -6.08
N ASN A 46 -14.79 -10.89 -5.09
CA ASN A 46 -13.55 -11.68 -5.18
C ASN A 46 -12.78 -11.41 -6.48
N TYR A 47 -12.58 -10.14 -6.79
CA TYR A 47 -12.10 -9.67 -8.09
C TYR A 47 -10.92 -8.70 -7.94
N LEU A 48 -9.98 -8.75 -8.89
CA LEU A 48 -8.89 -7.78 -9.03
C LEU A 48 -9.27 -6.71 -10.05
N LYS A 49 -9.66 -5.54 -9.56
CA LYS A 49 -9.98 -4.39 -10.40
C LYS A 49 -8.70 -3.79 -10.98
N ALA A 50 -8.53 -3.84 -12.30
CA ALA A 50 -7.39 -3.26 -12.99
C ALA A 50 -7.38 -1.74 -12.89
N VAL A 51 -6.19 -1.16 -12.64
CA VAL A 51 -5.96 0.28 -12.55
C VAL A 51 -5.04 0.70 -13.70
N ASN A 52 -5.59 1.39 -14.69
CA ASN A 52 -4.85 1.76 -15.90
C ASN A 52 -3.99 3.03 -15.74
N LYS A 53 -4.34 3.90 -14.80
CA LYS A 53 -3.59 5.14 -14.55
C LYS A 53 -3.30 5.27 -13.07
N VAL A 54 -2.03 5.23 -12.72
CA VAL A 54 -1.55 5.39 -11.34
C VAL A 54 -0.67 6.63 -11.29
N ASN A 55 -0.95 7.53 -10.36
CA ASN A 55 -0.07 8.65 -10.10
C ASN A 55 1.07 8.17 -9.18
N TYR A 56 2.30 8.32 -9.65
CA TYR A 56 3.50 8.01 -8.89
C TYR A 56 4.59 9.06 -9.15
N LEU A 57 5.50 9.20 -8.21
CA LEU A 57 6.66 10.08 -8.33
C LEU A 57 7.83 9.32 -8.95
N ASP A 58 8.61 9.98 -9.77
CA ASP A 58 9.91 9.44 -10.15
C ASP A 58 10.77 9.24 -8.92
N LEU A 59 11.50 8.13 -8.87
CA LEU A 59 12.31 7.74 -7.72
C LEU A 59 13.36 8.80 -7.34
N GLU A 60 13.82 9.57 -8.33
CA GLU A 60 14.78 10.66 -8.15
C GLU A 60 14.20 11.86 -7.39
N LEU A 61 12.87 12.06 -7.41
CA LEU A 61 12.20 13.15 -6.71
C LEU A 61 12.04 12.90 -5.22
N LEU A 62 12.20 11.67 -4.78
CA LEU A 62 12.16 11.31 -3.37
C LEU A 62 13.53 11.62 -2.75
N LYS A 63 13.67 12.74 -2.03
CA LYS A 63 14.92 13.19 -1.40
C LYS A 63 14.96 12.88 0.09
N GLY A 64 16.19 12.73 0.62
CA GLY A 64 16.43 12.51 2.05
C GLY A 64 16.07 11.12 2.57
N ILE A 65 15.84 10.15 1.68
CA ILE A 65 15.48 8.77 2.01
C ILE A 65 16.31 7.75 1.18
N ASP A 66 17.57 8.05 0.93
CA ASP A 66 18.38 7.24 0.01
C ASP A 66 18.64 5.83 0.55
N HIS A 67 18.88 5.69 1.85
CA HIS A 67 19.00 4.37 2.50
C HIS A 67 17.70 3.55 2.39
N GLN A 68 16.55 4.16 2.65
CA GLN A 68 15.24 3.53 2.53
C GLN A 68 14.96 3.07 1.08
N LYS A 69 15.34 3.92 0.10
CA LYS A 69 15.26 3.57 -1.33
C LYS A 69 16.08 2.34 -1.65
N GLU A 70 17.36 2.34 -1.26
CA GLU A 70 18.28 1.24 -1.57
C GLU A 70 17.78 -0.09 -0.99
N VAL A 71 17.44 -0.10 0.30
CA VAL A 71 16.96 -1.32 0.99
C VAL A 71 15.70 -1.88 0.32
N LEU A 72 14.68 -1.04 0.09
CA LEU A 72 13.42 -1.51 -0.48
C LEU A 72 13.56 -1.85 -1.97
N TYR A 73 14.38 -1.09 -2.71
CA TYR A 73 14.63 -1.33 -4.13
C TYR A 73 15.29 -2.70 -4.35
N GLN A 74 16.35 -3.04 -3.61
CA GLN A 74 17.04 -4.31 -3.73
C GLN A 74 16.14 -5.48 -3.36
N ASN A 75 15.35 -5.35 -2.28
CA ASN A 75 14.38 -6.37 -1.89
C ASN A 75 13.33 -6.61 -2.99
N THR A 76 12.80 -5.54 -3.58
CA THR A 76 11.79 -5.62 -4.64
C THR A 76 12.37 -6.13 -5.95
N LEU A 77 13.59 -5.71 -6.30
CA LEU A 77 14.29 -6.17 -7.50
C LEU A 77 14.57 -7.68 -7.42
N ASN A 78 15.05 -8.18 -6.29
CA ASN A 78 15.27 -9.61 -6.08
C ASN A 78 13.96 -10.39 -6.21
N PHE A 79 12.89 -9.90 -5.59
CA PHE A 79 11.56 -10.49 -5.71
C PHE A 79 11.06 -10.53 -7.15
N SER A 80 11.24 -9.46 -7.91
CA SER A 80 10.81 -9.37 -9.30
C SER A 80 11.50 -10.40 -10.21
N LYS A 81 12.70 -10.85 -9.84
CA LYS A 81 13.48 -11.90 -10.50
C LYS A 81 13.11 -13.32 -10.07
N GLY A 82 12.15 -13.46 -9.13
CA GLY A 82 11.71 -14.75 -8.61
C GLY A 82 12.49 -15.24 -7.39
N TYR A 83 13.43 -14.46 -6.85
CA TYR A 83 14.09 -14.80 -5.59
C TYR A 83 13.17 -14.51 -4.41
N GLN A 84 13.42 -15.17 -3.30
CA GLN A 84 12.72 -14.88 -2.05
C GLN A 84 13.06 -13.47 -1.56
N ALA A 85 12.05 -12.79 -1.02
CA ALA A 85 12.19 -11.46 -0.48
C ALA A 85 11.37 -11.28 0.81
N ASN A 86 11.74 -10.31 1.60
CA ASN A 86 11.10 -10.01 2.87
C ASN A 86 9.81 -9.20 2.68
N ASN A 87 8.84 -9.42 3.55
CA ASN A 87 7.76 -8.47 3.76
C ASN A 87 8.34 -7.18 4.36
N ALA A 88 7.77 -6.02 4.03
CA ALA A 88 8.30 -4.73 4.47
C ALA A 88 7.24 -3.88 5.17
N LEU A 89 7.61 -3.30 6.32
CA LEU A 89 6.83 -2.30 7.03
C LEU A 89 7.59 -0.96 6.99
N LEU A 90 7.01 0.01 6.29
CA LEU A 90 7.48 1.38 6.23
C LEU A 90 6.74 2.20 7.28
N TRP A 91 7.42 2.65 8.31
CA TRP A 91 6.79 3.34 9.44
C TRP A 91 7.38 4.73 9.67
N GLY A 92 6.61 5.62 10.32
CA GLY A 92 7.11 6.93 10.75
C GLY A 92 6.32 8.12 10.24
N ALA A 93 6.97 9.27 10.10
CA ALA A 93 6.35 10.57 9.89
C ALA A 93 5.35 10.62 8.72
N LYS A 94 4.22 11.32 8.93
CA LYS A 94 3.22 11.54 7.87
C LYS A 94 3.80 12.42 6.75
N GLY A 95 3.53 12.05 5.51
CA GLY A 95 4.00 12.80 4.34
C GLY A 95 5.50 12.67 4.06
N ALA A 96 6.23 11.75 4.72
CA ALA A 96 7.66 11.52 4.52
C ALA A 96 8.00 10.62 3.30
N GLY A 97 7.01 10.26 2.48
CA GLY A 97 7.25 9.54 1.23
C GLY A 97 7.09 8.01 1.28
N LYS A 98 6.57 7.43 2.39
CA LYS A 98 6.41 5.97 2.55
C LYS A 98 5.65 5.31 1.39
N SER A 99 4.41 5.72 1.17
CA SER A 99 3.52 5.19 0.12
C SER A 99 4.05 5.53 -1.28
N SER A 100 4.64 6.72 -1.45
CA SER A 100 5.27 7.13 -2.70
C SER A 100 6.45 6.24 -3.03
N LEU A 101 7.29 5.87 -2.06
CA LEU A 101 8.45 5.02 -2.27
C LEU A 101 8.08 3.64 -2.83
N ILE A 102 7.04 3.00 -2.28
CA ILE A 102 6.58 1.69 -2.77
C ILE A 102 6.15 1.80 -4.24
N LYS A 103 5.32 2.80 -4.57
CA LYS A 103 4.85 3.03 -5.94
C LYS A 103 6.00 3.36 -6.89
N SER A 104 6.89 4.28 -6.51
CA SER A 104 8.04 4.70 -7.34
C SER A 104 8.99 3.53 -7.64
N ILE A 105 9.29 2.69 -6.64
CA ILE A 105 10.13 1.50 -6.85
C ILE A 105 9.45 0.50 -7.78
N PHE A 106 8.16 0.24 -7.55
CA PHE A 106 7.40 -0.67 -8.41
C PHE A 106 7.47 -0.23 -9.88
N PHE A 107 7.16 1.05 -10.17
CA PHE A 107 7.20 1.56 -11.55
C PHE A 107 8.61 1.63 -12.10
N SER A 108 9.60 1.98 -11.30
CA SER A 108 11.01 1.95 -11.74
C SER A 108 11.44 0.55 -12.19
N ILE A 109 11.01 -0.50 -11.48
CA ILE A 109 11.38 -1.88 -11.82
C ILE A 109 10.64 -2.37 -13.06
N ILE A 110 9.31 -2.16 -13.17
CA ILE A 110 8.55 -2.65 -14.33
C ILE A 110 8.90 -1.94 -15.62
N ASN A 111 9.27 -0.65 -15.55
CA ASN A 111 9.66 0.12 -16.74
C ASN A 111 11.05 -0.30 -17.25
N ASN A 112 11.93 -0.78 -16.38
CA ASN A 112 13.29 -1.16 -16.71
C ASN A 112 13.50 -2.67 -16.91
N SER A 113 12.46 -3.49 -16.71
CA SER A 113 12.59 -4.95 -16.81
C SER A 113 11.36 -5.58 -17.47
N LYS A 114 11.57 -6.75 -18.09
CA LYS A 114 10.47 -7.59 -18.62
C LYS A 114 9.85 -8.50 -17.56
N ASN A 115 10.15 -8.26 -16.28
CA ASN A 115 9.68 -9.10 -15.19
C ASN A 115 8.16 -8.94 -14.99
N LYS A 116 7.48 -10.05 -14.75
CA LYS A 116 6.03 -10.06 -14.52
C LYS A 116 5.72 -9.73 -13.06
N LEU A 117 5.96 -8.48 -12.66
CA LEU A 117 5.64 -7.95 -11.34
C LEU A 117 4.30 -7.24 -11.37
N SER A 118 3.49 -7.43 -10.34
CA SER A 118 2.19 -6.74 -10.18
C SER A 118 2.05 -6.17 -8.78
N LEU A 119 1.38 -5.04 -8.67
CA LEU A 119 1.03 -4.37 -7.40
C LEU A 119 -0.47 -4.54 -7.17
N ILE A 120 -0.85 -5.07 -6.01
CA ILE A 120 -2.26 -5.19 -5.59
C ILE A 120 -2.45 -4.36 -4.33
N GLU A 121 -3.27 -3.33 -4.41
CA GLU A 121 -3.69 -2.57 -3.25
C GLU A 121 -4.84 -3.29 -2.54
N ILE A 122 -4.72 -3.44 -1.22
CA ILE A 122 -5.76 -3.95 -0.34
C ILE A 122 -6.03 -2.93 0.76
N ASN A 123 -7.30 -2.60 0.98
CA ASN A 123 -7.67 -1.71 2.07
C ASN A 123 -7.48 -2.40 3.42
N ARG A 124 -7.20 -1.64 4.45
CA ARG A 124 -7.06 -2.14 5.82
C ARG A 124 -8.31 -2.90 6.29
N GLU A 125 -9.50 -2.42 5.91
CA GLU A 125 -10.79 -3.02 6.25
C GLU A 125 -10.98 -4.41 5.62
N ASP A 126 -10.29 -4.68 4.52
CA ASP A 126 -10.44 -5.90 3.71
C ASP A 126 -9.41 -6.99 4.06
N LEU A 127 -8.56 -6.76 5.07
CA LEU A 127 -7.49 -7.70 5.47
C LEU A 127 -8.00 -9.09 5.86
N GLU A 128 -9.23 -9.22 6.35
CA GLU A 128 -9.85 -10.51 6.63
C GLU A 128 -10.05 -11.36 5.37
N SER A 129 -10.09 -10.73 4.20
CA SER A 129 -10.24 -11.40 2.91
C SER A 129 -8.90 -11.85 2.28
N LEU A 130 -7.75 -11.54 2.91
CA LEU A 130 -6.42 -11.95 2.41
C LEU A 130 -6.32 -13.42 1.99
N PRO A 131 -6.84 -14.42 2.74
CA PRO A 131 -6.78 -15.80 2.31
C PRO A 131 -7.49 -16.05 0.98
N LYS A 132 -8.59 -15.33 0.69
CA LYS A 132 -9.31 -15.42 -0.59
C LYS A 132 -8.45 -14.85 -1.71
N LEU A 133 -7.85 -13.66 -1.51
CA LEU A 133 -6.94 -13.05 -2.46
C LEU A 133 -5.76 -13.96 -2.79
N LEU A 134 -5.10 -14.53 -1.77
CA LEU A 134 -3.99 -15.45 -1.97
C LEU A 134 -4.38 -16.67 -2.81
N ASN A 135 -5.56 -17.24 -2.59
CA ASN A 135 -6.06 -18.35 -3.40
C ASN A 135 -6.24 -17.97 -4.88
N VAL A 136 -6.59 -16.72 -5.17
CA VAL A 136 -6.74 -16.21 -6.54
C VAL A 136 -5.39 -16.11 -7.26
N ILE A 137 -4.32 -15.67 -6.55
CA ILE A 137 -3.04 -15.32 -7.18
C ILE A 137 -1.95 -16.39 -7.04
N LYS A 138 -2.11 -17.39 -6.14
CA LYS A 138 -1.06 -18.38 -5.81
C LYS A 138 -0.57 -19.20 -7.00
N ASN A 139 -1.42 -19.46 -7.98
CA ASN A 139 -1.10 -20.28 -9.17
C ASN A 139 -0.68 -19.44 -10.39
N SER A 140 -0.54 -18.12 -10.23
CA SER A 140 -0.11 -17.23 -11.30
C SER A 140 1.41 -17.29 -11.49
N ASN A 141 1.86 -17.16 -12.72
CA ASN A 141 3.28 -17.01 -13.07
C ASN A 141 3.82 -15.58 -12.87
N ARG A 142 3.06 -14.73 -12.15
CA ARG A 142 3.46 -13.36 -11.80
C ARG A 142 3.91 -13.28 -10.35
N GLN A 143 4.80 -12.33 -10.08
CA GLN A 143 5.14 -11.91 -8.72
C GLN A 143 4.18 -10.81 -8.28
N PHE A 144 3.70 -10.85 -7.04
CA PHE A 144 2.72 -9.91 -6.51
C PHE A 144 3.22 -9.21 -5.26
N ILE A 145 3.23 -7.89 -5.30
CA ILE A 145 3.36 -7.06 -4.09
C ILE A 145 1.94 -6.76 -3.61
N LEU A 146 1.55 -7.29 -2.45
CA LEU A 146 0.34 -6.86 -1.76
C LEU A 146 0.67 -5.61 -0.96
N TYR A 147 -0.01 -4.53 -1.24
CA TYR A 147 0.23 -3.23 -0.65
C TYR A 147 -0.95 -2.78 0.20
N CYS A 148 -0.70 -2.48 1.48
CA CYS A 148 -1.67 -1.91 2.40
C CYS A 148 -1.17 -0.56 2.91
N ASP A 149 -1.90 0.51 2.60
CA ASP A 149 -1.56 1.85 3.07
C ASP A 149 -2.17 2.13 4.45
N ASP A 150 -1.44 2.90 5.26
CA ASP A 150 -1.84 3.36 6.59
C ASP A 150 -2.32 2.23 7.53
N LEU A 151 -1.54 1.15 7.58
CA LEU A 151 -1.82 -0.01 8.42
C LEU A 151 -1.67 0.38 9.90
N SER A 152 -2.76 0.28 10.63
CA SER A 152 -2.81 0.46 12.08
C SER A 152 -3.99 -0.33 12.64
N PHE A 153 -3.90 -0.77 13.89
CA PHE A 153 -4.97 -1.52 14.55
C PHE A 153 -5.41 -0.80 15.81
N GLU A 154 -6.70 -0.81 16.06
CA GLU A 154 -7.27 -0.30 17.31
C GLU A 154 -7.28 -1.40 18.39
N LYS A 155 -7.38 -0.99 19.66
CA LYS A 155 -7.48 -1.94 20.77
C LYS A 155 -8.72 -2.83 20.60
N GLY A 156 -8.53 -4.16 20.58
CA GLY A 156 -9.60 -5.13 20.44
C GLY A 156 -9.98 -5.50 19.00
N GLU A 157 -9.35 -4.93 18.01
CA GLU A 157 -9.57 -5.28 16.60
C GLU A 157 -9.00 -6.68 16.29
N THR A 158 -9.77 -7.53 15.60
CA THR A 158 -9.38 -8.91 15.28
C THR A 158 -8.80 -9.07 13.86
N LYS A 159 -8.90 -8.05 13.03
CA LYS A 159 -8.48 -8.07 11.61
C LYS A 159 -7.00 -8.41 11.42
N PHE A 160 -6.16 -8.10 12.42
CA PHE A 160 -4.74 -8.45 12.39
C PHE A 160 -4.48 -9.96 12.37
N LYS A 161 -5.43 -10.80 12.84
CA LYS A 161 -5.26 -12.26 12.89
C LYS A 161 -5.10 -12.86 11.50
N SER A 162 -5.87 -12.39 10.52
CA SER A 162 -5.75 -12.83 9.12
C SER A 162 -4.39 -12.43 8.54
N LEU A 163 -3.96 -11.19 8.77
CA LEU A 163 -2.64 -10.73 8.35
C LEU A 163 -1.52 -11.55 9.03
N LYS A 164 -1.63 -11.77 10.35
CA LYS A 164 -0.68 -12.59 11.11
C LYS A 164 -0.55 -13.99 10.49
N SER A 165 -1.68 -14.67 10.24
CA SER A 165 -1.69 -16.00 9.62
C SER A 165 -1.00 -16.02 8.24
N VAL A 166 -1.20 -14.98 7.44
CA VAL A 166 -0.57 -14.83 6.12
C VAL A 166 0.93 -14.58 6.23
N LEU A 167 1.37 -13.73 7.17
CA LEU A 167 2.79 -13.43 7.37
C LEU A 167 3.55 -14.59 7.99
N GLU A 168 2.92 -15.37 8.88
CA GLU A 168 3.49 -16.59 9.49
C GLU A 168 3.55 -17.76 8.52
N GLY A 169 2.64 -17.75 7.53
CA GLY A 169 2.64 -18.77 6.50
C GLY A 169 2.07 -20.11 6.91
N GLY A 170 1.18 -20.23 7.87
CA GLY A 170 0.44 -21.45 8.26
C GLY A 170 0.93 -22.79 7.67
N ILE A 171 0.12 -23.85 7.68
CA ILE A 171 0.51 -25.16 7.08
C ILE A 171 0.69 -25.05 5.55
N GLU A 172 -0.13 -24.26 4.85
CA GLU A 172 0.00 -24.03 3.40
C GLU A 172 1.15 -23.08 3.04
N GLY A 173 1.64 -22.30 4.02
CA GLY A 173 2.65 -21.28 3.77
C GLY A 173 2.11 -20.05 3.02
N LYS A 174 2.89 -18.98 3.04
CA LYS A 174 2.68 -17.84 2.12
C LYS A 174 3.13 -18.28 0.71
N PRO A 175 2.35 -18.01 -0.35
CA PRO A 175 2.79 -18.31 -1.71
C PRO A 175 4.13 -17.62 -2.03
N ASN A 176 5.04 -18.34 -2.67
CA ASN A 176 6.39 -17.83 -3.00
C ASN A 176 6.36 -16.62 -3.95
N ASN A 177 5.28 -16.48 -4.70
CA ASN A 177 5.06 -15.37 -5.63
C ASN A 177 4.38 -14.15 -4.98
N VAL A 178 4.39 -14.02 -3.64
CA VAL A 178 3.76 -12.93 -2.92
C VAL A 178 4.70 -12.34 -1.87
N VAL A 179 4.79 -11.00 -1.82
CA VAL A 179 5.33 -10.23 -0.70
C VAL A 179 4.30 -9.22 -0.21
N PHE A 180 4.33 -8.89 1.08
CA PHE A 180 3.40 -7.94 1.69
C PHE A 180 4.17 -6.69 2.11
N TYR A 181 3.77 -5.53 1.58
CA TYR A 181 4.30 -4.22 1.92
C TYR A 181 3.22 -3.39 2.60
N ALA A 182 3.54 -2.84 3.74
CA ALA A 182 2.62 -1.97 4.47
C ALA A 182 3.28 -0.64 4.80
N THR A 183 2.48 0.42 4.88
CA THR A 183 2.90 1.67 5.49
C THR A 183 2.17 1.88 6.81
N SER A 184 2.80 2.57 7.74
CA SER A 184 2.17 2.95 9.01
C SER A 184 2.68 4.31 9.49
N ASN A 185 1.84 5.04 10.19
CA ASN A 185 2.25 6.27 10.85
C ASN A 185 2.79 6.02 12.28
N ILE A 186 2.70 4.79 12.76
CA ILE A 186 3.16 4.35 14.08
C ILE A 186 4.12 3.18 13.95
N ARG A 187 5.09 3.09 14.86
CA ARG A 187 6.14 2.08 14.80
C ARG A 187 5.64 0.66 15.06
N HIS A 188 4.75 0.47 16.01
CA HIS A 188 4.32 -0.84 16.49
C HIS A 188 2.90 -1.23 16.09
N LEU A 189 2.33 -0.59 15.06
CA LEU A 189 0.99 -0.88 14.49
C LEU A 189 -0.18 -0.74 15.46
N ILE A 190 0.03 -0.31 16.71
CA ILE A 190 -1.01 0.06 17.66
C ILE A 190 -0.85 1.53 18.05
N SER A 191 -1.94 2.27 18.01
CA SER A 191 -2.02 3.61 18.59
C SER A 191 -2.15 3.49 20.12
N SER A 192 -1.03 3.55 20.82
CA SER A 192 -1.04 3.75 22.27
C SER A 192 -0.33 5.04 22.60
N ASN A 193 -0.99 5.96 23.32
CA ASN A 193 -0.28 7.07 23.95
C ASN A 193 0.73 6.48 24.93
N SER A 194 1.96 6.95 24.86
CA SER A 194 3.08 6.46 25.69
C SER A 194 2.79 6.46 27.20
N THR A 195 1.89 7.32 27.66
CA THR A 195 1.36 7.40 29.03
C THR A 195 0.42 6.25 29.41
N GLU A 196 -0.19 5.56 28.44
CA GLU A 196 -1.10 4.44 28.70
C GLU A 196 -0.38 3.09 28.82
N MET A 197 0.85 2.97 28.31
CA MET A 197 1.65 1.72 28.46
C MET A 197 1.96 1.40 29.93
N GLU A 198 2.14 2.43 30.76
CA GLU A 198 2.40 2.26 32.20
C GLU A 198 1.14 1.97 33.03
N GLN A 199 -0.06 2.15 32.45
CA GLN A 199 -1.37 1.97 33.11
C GLN A 199 -2.18 0.77 32.61
N LEU A 200 -1.58 -0.17 31.89
CA LEU A 200 -2.26 -1.38 31.44
C LEU A 200 -2.57 -2.31 32.63
N ASN A 201 -3.79 -2.20 33.16
CA ASN A 201 -4.22 -2.88 34.40
C ASN A 201 -4.83 -4.26 34.14
N THR A 202 -5.07 -4.69 32.89
CA THR A 202 -5.70 -5.99 32.59
C THR A 202 -4.77 -6.89 31.76
N VAL A 203 -4.78 -8.19 32.08
CA VAL A 203 -4.02 -9.22 31.36
C VAL A 203 -4.37 -9.21 29.86
N ALA A 204 -5.65 -9.09 29.52
CA ALA A 204 -6.11 -9.06 28.13
C ALA A 204 -5.54 -7.88 27.31
N GLN A 205 -5.29 -6.74 27.92
CA GLN A 205 -4.67 -5.58 27.24
C GLN A 205 -3.17 -5.82 26.97
N LYS A 206 -2.48 -6.48 27.90
CA LYS A 206 -1.08 -6.87 27.73
C LYS A 206 -0.92 -7.94 26.65
N ASP A 207 -1.82 -8.92 26.61
CA ASP A 207 -1.81 -9.98 25.61
C ASP A 207 -2.05 -9.43 24.22
N HIS A 208 -3.00 -8.53 24.05
CA HIS A 208 -3.26 -7.87 22.76
C HIS A 208 -2.07 -7.00 22.29
N LEU A 209 -1.41 -6.29 23.21
CA LEU A 209 -0.20 -5.54 22.91
C LEU A 209 0.93 -6.47 22.44
N ASN A 210 1.16 -7.57 23.15
CA ASN A 210 2.17 -8.56 22.80
C ASN A 210 1.87 -9.22 21.45
N GLU A 211 0.61 -9.51 21.13
CA GLU A 211 0.22 -10.07 19.84
C GLU A 211 0.51 -9.13 18.68
N THR A 212 0.34 -7.81 18.85
CA THR A 212 0.56 -6.84 17.78
C THR A 212 2.03 -6.46 17.63
N ILE A 213 2.80 -6.44 18.71
CA ILE A 213 4.27 -6.38 18.64
C ILE A 213 4.77 -7.58 17.85
N SER A 214 4.28 -8.78 18.20
CA SER A 214 4.55 -10.03 17.48
C SER A 214 4.18 -9.98 15.99
N LEU A 215 3.13 -9.24 15.58
CA LEU A 215 2.81 -9.03 14.16
C LEU A 215 3.88 -8.18 13.47
N SER A 216 4.30 -7.11 14.11
CA SER A 216 5.32 -6.21 13.55
C SER A 216 6.64 -6.96 13.32
N ASP A 217 7.05 -7.83 14.23
CA ASP A 217 8.28 -8.63 14.15
C ASP A 217 8.30 -9.62 12.96
N ARG A 218 7.15 -9.87 12.33
CA ARG A 218 7.05 -10.73 11.14
C ARG A 218 7.36 -10.04 9.82
N PHE A 219 7.54 -8.73 9.85
CA PHE A 219 8.10 -8.02 8.72
C PHE A 219 9.62 -8.15 8.77
N GLY A 220 10.21 -8.79 7.78
CA GLY A 220 11.67 -8.94 7.71
C GLY A 220 12.40 -7.62 7.45
N LEU A 221 11.71 -6.63 6.89
CA LEU A 221 12.24 -5.27 6.70
C LEU A 221 11.39 -4.26 7.47
N TRP A 222 12.09 -3.51 8.35
CA TRP A 222 11.55 -2.37 9.08
C TRP A 222 12.24 -1.10 8.64
N ILE A 223 11.52 -0.27 7.88
CA ILE A 223 12.08 0.91 7.26
C ILE A 223 11.46 2.15 7.91
N GLY A 224 12.27 2.86 8.72
CA GLY A 224 11.85 4.05 9.45
C GLY A 224 11.97 5.32 8.61
N PHE A 225 10.94 6.19 8.71
CA PHE A 225 10.88 7.50 8.08
C PHE A 225 10.77 8.57 9.16
N HIS A 226 11.77 9.43 9.24
CA HIS A 226 11.84 10.51 10.21
C HIS A 226 11.27 11.81 9.68
N ASN A 227 11.09 12.78 10.56
CA ASN A 227 10.72 14.13 10.14
C ASN A 227 11.81 14.71 9.25
N ILE A 228 11.38 15.41 8.21
CA ILE A 228 12.26 16.05 7.22
C ILE A 228 12.80 17.35 7.82
N ASP A 229 14.10 17.54 7.77
CA ASP A 229 14.75 18.79 8.16
C ASP A 229 14.57 19.89 7.10
N GLN A 230 15.03 21.08 7.39
CA GLN A 230 14.88 22.22 6.50
C GLN A 230 15.67 22.05 5.19
N ASN A 231 16.86 21.48 5.24
CA ASN A 231 17.71 21.31 4.07
C ASN A 231 17.09 20.30 3.10
N THR A 232 16.67 19.15 3.63
CA THR A 232 15.97 18.13 2.86
C THR A 232 14.66 18.67 2.26
N TYR A 233 13.90 19.48 3.02
CA TYR A 233 12.70 20.13 2.50
C TYR A 233 12.99 21.04 1.31
N LEU A 234 14.04 21.85 1.39
CA LEU A 234 14.48 22.71 0.30
C LEU A 234 15.02 21.91 -0.90
N GLU A 235 15.69 20.78 -0.67
CA GLU A 235 16.08 19.87 -1.74
C GLU A 235 14.88 19.30 -2.49
N ILE A 236 13.81 18.94 -1.78
CA ILE A 236 12.54 18.50 -2.39
C ILE A 236 11.97 19.61 -3.25
N ILE A 237 11.86 20.84 -2.72
CA ILE A 237 11.39 22.01 -3.48
C ILE A 237 12.22 22.21 -4.74
N ASN A 238 13.56 22.26 -4.62
CA ASN A 238 14.45 22.45 -5.76
C ASN A 238 14.29 21.33 -6.81
N SER A 239 14.10 20.08 -6.37
CA SER A 239 13.91 18.96 -7.30
C SER A 239 12.59 19.09 -8.07
N TYR A 240 11.52 19.56 -7.47
CA TYR A 240 10.26 19.84 -8.15
C TYR A 240 10.37 21.04 -9.10
N LEU A 241 11.01 22.13 -8.68
CA LEU A 241 11.26 23.29 -9.55
C LEU A 241 11.99 22.87 -10.82
N LYS A 242 13.06 22.08 -10.66
CA LYS A 242 13.83 21.55 -11.79
C LYS A 242 13.00 20.60 -12.67
N TYR A 243 12.27 19.68 -12.07
CA TYR A 243 11.49 18.67 -12.79
C TYR A 243 10.37 19.29 -13.62
N PHE A 244 9.70 20.30 -13.06
CA PHE A 244 8.64 21.02 -13.76
C PHE A 244 9.13 22.26 -14.53
N GLU A 245 10.45 22.48 -14.62
CA GLU A 245 11.04 23.62 -15.32
C GLU A 245 10.42 24.96 -14.85
N ILE A 246 10.32 25.15 -13.53
CA ILE A 246 9.87 26.38 -12.89
C ILE A 246 11.10 27.18 -12.49
N GLU A 247 11.27 28.36 -13.07
CA GLU A 247 12.38 29.26 -12.75
C GLU A 247 12.16 30.00 -11.42
N ASP A 248 13.19 30.05 -10.60
CA ASP A 248 13.24 30.79 -9.32
C ASP A 248 14.46 31.73 -9.32
N ALA A 249 14.44 32.70 -10.22
CA ALA A 249 15.60 33.59 -10.48
C ALA A 249 16.07 34.33 -9.22
N ASN A 250 15.16 34.70 -8.33
CA ASN A 250 15.45 35.49 -7.12
C ASN A 250 15.44 34.67 -5.83
N ASN A 251 15.35 33.34 -5.89
CA ASN A 251 15.12 32.43 -4.75
C ASN A 251 13.83 32.77 -3.94
N GLU A 252 12.90 33.52 -4.52
CA GLU A 252 11.67 33.93 -3.84
C GLU A 252 10.73 32.75 -3.57
N ILE A 253 10.59 31.85 -4.55
CA ILE A 253 9.78 30.63 -4.42
C ILE A 253 10.34 29.77 -3.28
N ARG A 254 11.65 29.61 -3.21
CA ARG A 254 12.34 28.85 -2.19
C ARG A 254 12.16 29.44 -0.79
N GLU A 255 12.30 30.76 -0.62
CA GLU A 255 12.04 31.43 0.67
C GLU A 255 10.57 31.33 1.10
N ASN A 256 9.66 31.54 0.19
CA ASN A 256 8.22 31.45 0.46
C ASN A 256 7.79 30.00 0.79
N SER A 257 8.48 28.98 0.28
CA SER A 257 8.23 27.59 0.65
C SER A 257 8.45 27.33 2.14
N LEU A 258 9.42 27.99 2.76
CA LEU A 258 9.67 27.89 4.21
C LEU A 258 8.52 28.53 5.00
N LYS A 259 8.04 29.72 4.60
CA LYS A 259 6.88 30.36 5.22
C LYS A 259 5.63 29.48 5.10
N TRP A 260 5.43 28.87 3.92
CA TRP A 260 4.35 27.90 3.69
C TRP A 260 4.43 26.71 4.64
N SER A 261 5.63 26.12 4.81
CA SER A 261 5.83 24.98 5.70
C SER A 261 5.53 25.30 7.17
N ILE A 262 5.86 26.52 7.63
CA ILE A 262 5.56 27.01 8.98
C ILE A 262 4.05 27.13 9.17
N GLN A 263 3.33 27.73 8.20
CA GLN A 263 1.87 27.87 8.27
C GLN A 263 1.16 26.50 8.29
N ARG A 264 1.72 25.48 7.65
CA ARG A 264 1.20 24.10 7.65
C ARG A 264 1.63 23.27 8.86
N GLY A 265 2.50 23.83 9.73
CA GLY A 265 3.00 23.17 10.94
C GLY A 265 3.90 21.96 10.69
N SER A 266 4.36 21.73 9.44
CA SER A 266 5.24 20.60 9.14
C SER A 266 6.06 20.81 7.86
N ARG A 267 7.25 20.21 7.84
CA ARG A 267 8.07 20.04 6.64
C ARG A 267 7.94 18.59 6.18
N SER A 268 7.33 18.39 5.01
CA SER A 268 7.13 17.04 4.46
C SER A 268 7.04 17.09 2.94
N GLY A 269 7.26 15.97 2.27
CA GLY A 269 7.09 15.86 0.81
C GLY A 269 5.68 16.24 0.36
N ARG A 270 4.66 15.92 1.15
CA ARG A 270 3.27 16.34 0.88
C ARG A 270 3.11 17.85 0.92
N VAL A 271 3.68 18.53 1.91
CA VAL A 271 3.62 20.00 2.05
C VAL A 271 4.41 20.67 0.92
N ALA A 272 5.56 20.11 0.55
CA ALA A 272 6.33 20.59 -0.60
C ALA A 272 5.54 20.49 -1.91
N TRP A 273 4.90 19.35 -2.16
CA TRP A 273 4.05 19.16 -3.33
C TRP A 273 2.89 20.14 -3.37
N GLN A 274 2.17 20.33 -2.26
CA GLN A 274 1.07 21.29 -2.16
C GLN A 274 1.53 22.72 -2.48
N TYR A 275 2.71 23.09 -2.03
CA TYR A 275 3.29 24.40 -2.34
C TYR A 275 3.62 24.54 -3.83
N ILE A 276 4.24 23.55 -4.45
CA ILE A 276 4.55 23.58 -5.88
C ILE A 276 3.30 23.64 -6.74
N VAL A 277 2.22 22.95 -6.35
CA VAL A 277 0.92 23.05 -7.03
C VAL A 277 0.37 24.49 -6.97
N ASP A 278 0.46 25.15 -5.81
CA ASP A 278 0.03 26.56 -5.65
C ASP A 278 0.87 27.51 -6.52
N VAL A 279 2.20 27.32 -6.51
CA VAL A 279 3.12 28.10 -7.35
C VAL A 279 2.82 27.91 -8.84
N ALA A 280 2.69 26.67 -9.28
CA ALA A 280 2.39 26.34 -10.68
C ALA A 280 1.04 26.96 -11.12
N GLY A 281 0.03 26.92 -10.26
CA GLY A 281 -1.25 27.56 -10.53
C GLY A 281 -1.14 29.08 -10.70
N LYS A 282 -0.33 29.75 -9.87
CA LYS A 282 -0.05 31.20 -10.00
C LYS A 282 0.70 31.56 -11.27
N LEU A 283 1.51 30.62 -11.77
CA LEU A 283 2.27 30.76 -13.02
C LEU A 283 1.48 30.24 -14.25
N GLU A 284 0.22 29.89 -14.07
CA GLU A 284 -0.63 29.29 -15.13
C GLU A 284 -0.02 28.04 -15.78
N LYS A 285 0.89 27.34 -15.07
CA LYS A 285 1.61 26.17 -15.56
C LYS A 285 0.89 24.90 -15.14
N LYS A 286 0.57 24.03 -16.11
CA LYS A 286 -0.01 22.70 -15.83
C LYS A 286 1.09 21.75 -15.40
N ILE A 287 0.95 21.15 -14.23
CA ILE A 287 1.86 20.11 -13.71
C ILE A 287 1.07 18.85 -13.36
N SER A 288 1.65 17.69 -13.63
CA SER A 288 1.09 16.37 -13.25
C SER A 288 2.21 15.34 -13.20
N PHE A 289 2.02 14.30 -12.41
CA PHE A 289 2.84 13.09 -12.42
C PHE A 289 2.15 12.00 -13.22
#